data_1d927ea006457c94a292fcfba99f810e
#
_entry.id   1d927ea006457c94a292fcfba99f810e
#
_cell.length_a   1.000
_cell.length_b   1.000
_cell.length_c   1.000
_cell.angle_alpha   90.00
_cell.angle_beta   90.00
_cell.angle_gamma   90.00
#
_symmetry.space_group_name_H-M   'P 1'
#
loop_
_entity.id
_entity.type
_entity.pdbx_description
1 polymer ?
#
loop_
_entity_poly.entity_id
_entity_poly.type
_entity_poly.pdbx_seq_one_letter_code
_entity_poly.pdbx_strand_id
1 'polypeptide(L)'
;MKKIVSLLVILVIASCTTDVTTNNPGYQGYRDNVLFRSISSRAYLSASGQLRLEGLAQDETLNLKTVSAAVGTYYLGTTVINNSANYMSKFSNQDLSYATDVVAGAVANIQKPFASLGTGYVSGTGIATTTTGNGVGLTVKLIVNSSGVITDIKISSPGNNYLSGDLITVTGGNGQTKFRVLNVEGSNGEIIIAKNDGVTVSGTFKFNAVKSQISPFGNDLLNFQYGEFYKIPIFPEP
;
A
#
# COMPACT_ATOMS: atom_id res chain seq x y z
N MET A 1 29.10 -10.69 -62.70
CA MET A 1 29.53 -11.49 -61.54
C MET A 1 29.34 -10.64 -60.27
N LYS A 2 28.58 -11.17 -59.31
CA LYS A 2 28.55 -10.81 -57.90
C LYS A 2 27.99 -9.45 -57.49
N LYS A 3 26.68 -9.23 -57.67
CA LYS A 3 25.89 -8.22 -56.96
C LYS A 3 24.66 -8.85 -56.29
N ILE A 4 24.82 -9.99 -55.61
CA ILE A 4 23.72 -10.76 -55.01
C ILE A 4 23.82 -10.85 -53.50
N VAL A 5 24.71 -10.10 -52.85
CA VAL A 5 24.98 -10.36 -51.44
C VAL A 5 24.42 -9.27 -50.50
N SER A 6 23.79 -8.23 -51.00
CA SER A 6 23.30 -7.13 -50.14
C SER A 6 21.80 -7.15 -49.80
N LEU A 7 21.10 -8.23 -50.12
CA LEU A 7 19.65 -8.26 -49.91
C LEU A 7 19.21 -9.12 -48.71
N LEU A 8 20.11 -9.50 -47.82
CA LEU A 8 19.75 -10.50 -46.81
C LEU A 8 19.91 -10.04 -45.35
N VAL A 9 19.97 -8.78 -45.07
CA VAL A 9 20.10 -8.36 -43.65
C VAL A 9 19.16 -7.21 -43.30
N ILE A 10 18.00 -7.16 -43.90
CA ILE A 10 16.89 -6.42 -43.28
C ILE A 10 15.84 -7.46 -42.84
N LEU A 11 16.24 -8.38 -42.00
CA LEU A 11 15.31 -9.02 -41.12
C LEU A 11 14.95 -7.96 -40.09
N VAL A 12 13.98 -7.14 -40.46
CA VAL A 12 13.24 -6.29 -39.53
C VAL A 12 12.75 -7.27 -38.46
N ILE A 13 13.39 -7.21 -37.30
CA ILE A 13 12.81 -7.65 -36.07
C ILE A 13 11.60 -6.74 -35.86
N ALA A 14 10.50 -7.04 -36.53
CA ALA A 14 9.19 -6.68 -36.05
C ALA A 14 9.09 -7.38 -34.70
N SER A 15 9.61 -6.74 -33.67
CA SER A 15 9.22 -7.00 -32.31
C SER A 15 7.71 -6.80 -32.33
N CYS A 16 6.96 -7.88 -32.54
CA CYS A 16 5.59 -7.92 -32.12
C CYS A 16 5.63 -7.67 -30.62
N THR A 17 5.52 -6.44 -30.20
CA THR A 17 4.84 -6.11 -28.97
C THR A 17 3.39 -6.53 -29.22
N THR A 18 3.13 -7.84 -29.12
CA THR A 18 1.79 -8.25 -28.79
C THR A 18 1.54 -7.59 -27.45
N ASP A 19 0.82 -6.46 -27.46
CA ASP A 19 0.04 -6.07 -26.31
C ASP A 19 -0.69 -7.34 -25.92
N VAL A 20 -0.23 -7.96 -24.83
CA VAL A 20 -0.99 -9.03 -24.21
C VAL A 20 -2.31 -8.35 -23.86
N THR A 21 -3.32 -8.61 -24.68
CA THR A 21 -4.68 -8.18 -24.37
C THR A 21 -5.04 -8.93 -23.11
N THR A 22 -4.67 -8.34 -21.99
CA THR A 22 -5.10 -8.78 -20.67
C THR A 22 -6.60 -8.91 -20.73
N ASN A 23 -7.13 -10.00 -20.18
CA ASN A 23 -8.56 -10.20 -20.04
C ASN A 23 -9.22 -8.88 -19.64
N ASN A 24 -10.13 -8.43 -20.45
CA ASN A 24 -10.79 -7.16 -20.26
C ASN A 24 -12.24 -7.43 -19.78
N PRO A 25 -12.57 -7.18 -18.51
CA PRO A 25 -11.79 -6.61 -17.41
C PRO A 25 -10.84 -7.63 -16.74
N GLY A 26 -9.66 -7.16 -16.28
CA GLY A 26 -8.65 -7.99 -15.62
C GLY A 26 -8.42 -7.55 -14.17
N TYR A 27 -8.40 -8.50 -13.22
CA TYR A 27 -8.05 -8.26 -11.83
C TYR A 27 -7.20 -9.41 -11.32
N GLN A 28 -5.90 -9.18 -11.11
CA GLN A 28 -4.92 -10.21 -10.80
C GLN A 28 -3.79 -9.68 -9.93
N GLY A 29 -3.01 -10.58 -9.34
CA GLY A 29 -1.81 -10.28 -8.55
C GLY A 29 -1.17 -11.56 -8.05
N TYR A 30 0.02 -11.46 -7.48
CA TYR A 30 0.69 -12.59 -6.85
C TYR A 30 0.49 -12.55 -5.34
N ARG A 31 -0.17 -13.58 -4.81
CA ARG A 31 -0.38 -13.82 -3.39
C ARG A 31 0.66 -14.84 -2.91
N ASP A 32 1.62 -14.43 -2.08
CA ASP A 32 2.73 -15.28 -1.62
C ASP A 32 3.37 -16.06 -2.79
N ASN A 33 3.64 -15.38 -3.90
CA ASN A 33 4.14 -15.93 -5.18
C ASN A 33 3.17 -16.87 -5.94
N VAL A 34 1.93 -17.04 -5.49
CA VAL A 34 0.88 -17.78 -6.21
C VAL A 34 -0.01 -16.78 -6.94
N LEU A 35 -0.24 -17.02 -8.22
CA LEU A 35 -1.09 -16.15 -9.04
C LEU A 35 -2.55 -16.22 -8.58
N PHE A 36 -3.06 -15.09 -8.10
CA PHE A 36 -4.50 -14.82 -7.98
C PHE A 36 -4.97 -14.19 -9.29
N ARG A 37 -6.02 -14.74 -9.87
CA ARG A 37 -6.71 -14.16 -11.03
C ARG A 37 -8.21 -14.30 -10.86
N SER A 38 -8.90 -13.17 -10.86
CA SER A 38 -10.36 -13.18 -10.77
C SER A 38 -11.01 -13.73 -12.06
N ILE A 39 -12.11 -14.43 -11.89
CA ILE A 39 -13.04 -14.82 -12.95
C ILE A 39 -14.19 -13.82 -13.12
N SER A 40 -14.45 -13.03 -12.08
CA SER A 40 -15.41 -11.91 -12.12
C SER A 40 -14.85 -10.75 -11.33
N SER A 41 -15.00 -9.54 -11.88
CA SER A 41 -14.50 -8.31 -11.24
C SER A 41 -15.49 -7.18 -11.40
N ARG A 42 -15.71 -6.43 -10.33
CA ARG A 42 -16.61 -5.26 -10.29
C ARG A 42 -16.02 -4.18 -9.41
N ALA A 43 -16.32 -2.94 -9.73
CA ALA A 43 -16.09 -1.80 -8.89
C ALA A 43 -17.43 -1.20 -8.46
N TYR A 44 -17.54 -0.79 -7.22
CA TYR A 44 -18.74 -0.15 -6.68
C TYR A 44 -18.37 1.24 -6.18
N LEU A 45 -19.14 2.23 -6.61
CA LEU A 45 -18.97 3.62 -6.20
C LEU A 45 -20.10 4.00 -5.24
N SER A 46 -19.74 4.35 -4.01
CA SER A 46 -20.71 4.83 -3.02
C SER A 46 -21.14 6.26 -3.29
N ALA A 47 -22.27 6.67 -2.71
CA ALA A 47 -22.75 8.07 -2.77
C ALA A 47 -21.75 9.06 -2.13
N SER A 48 -20.88 8.61 -1.22
CA SER A 48 -19.81 9.41 -0.61
C SER A 48 -18.54 9.49 -1.45
N GLY A 49 -18.49 8.83 -2.62
CA GLY A 49 -17.35 8.81 -3.53
C GLY A 49 -16.29 7.73 -3.19
N GLN A 50 -16.55 6.86 -2.23
CA GLN A 50 -15.68 5.72 -1.94
C GLN A 50 -15.75 4.69 -3.05
N LEU A 51 -14.61 4.07 -3.38
CA LEU A 51 -14.54 3.01 -4.37
C LEU A 51 -14.24 1.67 -3.66
N ARG A 52 -15.00 0.63 -4.02
CA ARG A 52 -14.75 -0.75 -3.65
C ARG A 52 -14.57 -1.60 -4.90
N LEU A 53 -13.42 -2.23 -5.02
CA LEU A 53 -13.11 -3.20 -6.07
C LEU A 53 -13.28 -4.61 -5.51
N GLU A 54 -13.98 -5.46 -6.22
CA GLU A 54 -14.21 -6.85 -5.87
C GLU A 54 -13.72 -7.76 -6.98
N GLY A 55 -12.82 -8.68 -6.65
CA GLY A 55 -12.35 -9.73 -7.54
C GLY A 55 -12.69 -11.10 -6.96
N LEU A 56 -13.49 -11.88 -7.69
CA LEU A 56 -13.91 -13.22 -7.31
C LEU A 56 -13.15 -14.25 -8.14
N ALA A 57 -12.52 -15.21 -7.49
CA ALA A 57 -12.00 -16.45 -8.08
C ALA A 57 -12.79 -17.64 -7.53
N GLN A 58 -12.39 -18.88 -7.86
CA GLN A 58 -13.20 -20.07 -7.53
C GLN A 58 -13.51 -20.18 -6.04
N ASP A 59 -12.50 -20.05 -5.17
CA ASP A 59 -12.64 -20.14 -3.71
C ASP A 59 -11.96 -18.94 -3.02
N GLU A 60 -11.76 -17.85 -3.74
CA GLU A 60 -11.02 -16.69 -3.29
C GLU A 60 -11.76 -15.40 -3.63
N THR A 61 -11.69 -14.44 -2.72
CA THR A 61 -12.23 -13.09 -2.92
C THR A 61 -11.19 -12.07 -2.50
N LEU A 62 -10.92 -11.10 -3.36
CA LEU A 62 -10.08 -9.96 -3.07
C LEU A 62 -10.90 -8.67 -3.16
N ASN A 63 -11.00 -7.95 -2.05
CA ASN A 63 -11.63 -6.65 -1.97
C ASN A 63 -10.59 -5.57 -1.70
N LEU A 64 -10.60 -4.51 -2.51
CA LEU A 64 -9.84 -3.29 -2.26
C LEU A 64 -10.82 -2.14 -2.05
N LYS A 65 -10.54 -1.26 -1.07
CA LYS A 65 -11.33 -0.06 -0.80
C LYS A 65 -10.44 1.17 -0.79
N THR A 66 -10.96 2.27 -1.34
CA THR A 66 -10.33 3.59 -1.27
C THR A 66 -11.37 4.64 -0.87
N VAL A 67 -10.94 5.66 -0.13
CA VAL A 67 -11.83 6.76 0.29
C VAL A 67 -12.37 7.58 -0.87
N SER A 68 -11.79 7.45 -2.05
CA SER A 68 -12.18 8.18 -3.25
C SER A 68 -11.88 7.34 -4.50
N ALA A 69 -12.64 7.56 -5.55
CA ALA A 69 -12.40 6.99 -6.88
C ALA A 69 -11.49 7.87 -7.77
N ALA A 70 -10.95 8.97 -7.26
CA ALA A 70 -10.06 9.85 -8.02
C ALA A 70 -8.72 9.15 -8.34
N VAL A 71 -8.09 9.56 -9.44
CA VAL A 71 -6.72 9.13 -9.77
C VAL A 71 -5.77 9.56 -8.65
N GLY A 72 -4.95 8.63 -8.16
CA GLY A 72 -4.05 8.89 -7.03
C GLY A 72 -3.58 7.62 -6.33
N THR A 73 -2.76 7.81 -5.30
CA THR A 73 -2.23 6.73 -4.45
C THR A 73 -2.95 6.73 -3.10
N TYR A 74 -3.44 5.57 -2.71
CA TYR A 74 -4.19 5.33 -1.47
C TYR A 74 -3.40 4.35 -0.60
N TYR A 75 -2.79 4.87 0.46
CA TYR A 75 -1.97 4.07 1.38
C TYR A 75 -2.85 3.26 2.33
N LEU A 76 -2.45 2.00 2.57
CA LEU A 76 -3.12 1.03 3.42
C LEU A 76 -2.46 0.94 4.79
N GLY A 77 -3.20 0.52 5.81
CA GLY A 77 -2.70 0.41 7.19
C GLY A 77 -2.37 1.76 7.83
N THR A 78 -3.02 2.85 7.39
CA THR A 78 -2.81 4.22 7.86
C THR A 78 -3.99 4.69 8.71
N THR A 79 -3.94 5.96 9.17
CA THR A 79 -5.08 6.63 9.83
C THR A 79 -6.32 6.75 8.95
N VAL A 80 -6.18 6.58 7.64
CA VAL A 80 -7.30 6.55 6.69
C VAL A 80 -7.83 5.13 6.60
N ILE A 81 -8.54 4.69 7.62
CA ILE A 81 -9.04 3.30 7.79
C ILE A 81 -9.95 2.82 6.64
N ASN A 82 -10.54 3.75 5.87
CA ASN A 82 -11.36 3.41 4.70
C ASN A 82 -10.53 3.02 3.47
N ASN A 83 -9.20 3.22 3.50
CA ASN A 83 -8.29 2.60 2.54
C ASN A 83 -7.91 1.23 3.09
N SER A 84 -8.39 0.17 2.50
CA SER A 84 -8.15 -1.19 2.99
C SER A 84 -8.11 -2.22 1.87
N ALA A 85 -7.44 -3.33 2.13
CA ALA A 85 -7.52 -4.55 1.35
C ALA A 85 -7.96 -5.70 2.26
N ASN A 86 -8.83 -6.54 1.75
CA ASN A 86 -9.29 -7.75 2.41
C ASN A 86 -9.24 -8.90 1.42
N TYR A 87 -8.62 -9.99 1.84
CA TYR A 87 -8.57 -11.23 1.08
C TYR A 87 -9.20 -12.35 1.88
N MET A 88 -10.05 -13.11 1.24
CA MET A 88 -10.70 -14.29 1.80
C MET A 88 -10.46 -15.49 0.90
N SER A 89 -10.25 -16.66 1.48
CA SER A 89 -10.20 -17.91 0.75
C SER A 89 -10.89 -19.03 1.53
N LYS A 90 -11.49 -19.96 0.79
CA LYS A 90 -12.01 -21.23 1.33
C LYS A 90 -11.06 -22.33 0.92
N PHE A 91 -10.29 -22.84 1.83
CA PHE A 91 -9.39 -23.96 1.60
C PHE A 91 -9.77 -25.12 2.51
N SER A 92 -10.10 -26.28 1.91
CA SER A 92 -10.47 -27.52 2.64
C SER A 92 -11.54 -27.26 3.72
N ASN A 93 -12.61 -26.53 3.39
CA ASN A 93 -13.67 -26.12 4.31
C ASN A 93 -13.22 -25.19 5.46
N GLN A 94 -12.03 -24.59 5.34
CA GLN A 94 -11.53 -23.58 6.28
C GLN A 94 -11.63 -22.21 5.64
N ASP A 95 -12.34 -21.31 6.30
CA ASP A 95 -12.38 -19.90 5.89
C ASP A 95 -11.13 -19.19 6.43
N LEU A 96 -10.30 -18.68 5.52
CA LEU A 96 -9.16 -17.82 5.85
C LEU A 96 -9.51 -16.38 5.45
N SER A 97 -9.27 -15.45 6.36
CA SER A 97 -9.46 -14.02 6.11
C SER A 97 -8.22 -13.23 6.52
N TYR A 98 -7.82 -12.29 5.67
CA TYR A 98 -6.70 -11.39 5.88
C TYR A 98 -7.13 -9.96 5.60
N ALA A 99 -6.68 -9.02 6.42
CA ALA A 99 -7.01 -7.61 6.27
C ALA A 99 -5.79 -6.71 6.48
N THR A 100 -5.79 -5.56 5.82
CA THR A 100 -4.81 -4.48 6.03
C THR A 100 -5.25 -3.54 7.15
N ASP A 101 -5.77 -4.08 8.23
CA ASP A 101 -6.21 -3.30 9.37
C ASP A 101 -5.02 -2.62 10.06
N VAL A 102 -5.34 -1.56 10.81
CA VAL A 102 -4.35 -0.88 11.65
C VAL A 102 -3.95 -1.82 12.78
N VAL A 103 -2.72 -2.34 12.70
CA VAL A 103 -2.15 -3.22 13.71
C VAL A 103 -1.04 -2.52 14.48
N ALA A 104 -0.79 -2.94 15.70
CA ALA A 104 0.37 -2.49 16.46
C ALA A 104 1.66 -3.13 15.94
N GLY A 105 2.71 -2.35 15.80
CA GLY A 105 3.98 -2.86 15.29
C GLY A 105 5.12 -1.85 15.35
N ALA A 106 6.23 -2.21 14.72
CA ALA A 106 7.35 -1.32 14.48
C ALA A 106 6.95 -0.22 13.47
N VAL A 107 7.44 1.00 13.67
CA VAL A 107 7.12 2.14 12.78
C VAL A 107 7.78 1.94 11.42
N ALA A 108 6.99 1.74 10.37
CA ALA A 108 7.50 1.60 9.01
C ALA A 108 7.72 2.96 8.34
N ASN A 109 6.77 3.89 8.50
CA ASN A 109 6.85 5.24 7.90
C ASN A 109 6.24 6.30 8.81
N ILE A 110 6.72 7.53 8.65
CA ILE A 110 6.19 8.72 9.34
C ILE A 110 5.49 9.64 8.35
N GLN A 111 4.42 10.31 8.81
CA GLN A 111 3.61 11.19 7.99
C GLN A 111 4.35 12.50 7.70
N LYS A 112 4.31 12.93 6.45
CA LYS A 112 4.77 14.27 6.02
C LYS A 112 3.60 15.00 5.34
N PRO A 113 3.49 16.32 5.51
CA PRO A 113 4.31 17.18 6.34
C PRO A 113 4.20 16.84 7.84
N PHE A 114 5.19 17.24 8.64
CA PHE A 114 5.19 17.02 10.07
C PHE A 114 4.07 17.83 10.77
N ALA A 115 3.52 17.31 11.85
CA ALA A 115 2.41 17.96 12.57
C ALA A 115 2.82 19.31 13.17
N SER A 116 4.05 19.40 13.68
CA SER A 116 4.67 20.65 14.09
C SER A 116 6.19 20.54 14.05
N LEU A 117 6.87 21.66 13.89
CA LEU A 117 8.33 21.78 13.98
C LEU A 117 8.68 22.77 15.07
N GLY A 118 9.64 22.39 15.90
CA GLY A 118 10.16 23.23 16.97
C GLY A 118 11.53 23.81 16.61
N THR A 119 12.16 24.48 17.58
CA THR A 119 13.47 25.12 17.48
C THR A 119 14.40 24.63 18.57
N GLY A 120 15.70 24.97 18.46
CA GLY A 120 16.70 24.61 19.47
C GLY A 120 17.11 23.16 19.44
N TYR A 121 16.86 22.45 18.33
CA TYR A 121 17.34 21.09 18.13
C TYR A 121 18.75 21.07 17.56
N VAL A 122 19.43 19.95 17.77
CA VAL A 122 20.74 19.66 17.19
C VAL A 122 20.64 18.41 16.32
N SER A 123 21.33 18.41 15.17
CA SER A 123 21.41 17.24 14.32
C SER A 123 22.03 16.06 15.09
N GLY A 124 21.42 14.88 14.97
CA GLY A 124 21.88 13.70 15.69
C GLY A 124 21.11 12.45 15.26
N THR A 125 21.62 11.31 15.67
CA THR A 125 21.01 9.99 15.45
C THR A 125 20.65 9.37 16.79
N GLY A 126 19.60 8.56 16.85
CA GLY A 126 19.17 7.91 18.08
C GLY A 126 18.47 8.86 19.08
N ILE A 127 17.95 9.99 18.57
CA ILE A 127 17.20 10.92 19.41
C ILE A 127 15.92 10.25 19.91
N ALA A 128 15.72 10.24 21.21
CA ALA A 128 14.56 9.62 21.83
C ALA A 128 13.26 10.32 21.48
N THR A 129 12.17 9.58 21.53
CA THR A 129 10.82 10.09 21.31
C THR A 129 9.89 9.67 22.43
N THR A 130 8.78 10.37 22.57
CA THR A 130 7.63 9.98 23.40
C THR A 130 6.40 9.88 22.52
N THR A 131 5.41 9.09 22.93
CA THR A 131 4.16 8.89 22.20
C THR A 131 2.95 9.11 23.09
N THR A 132 1.81 9.41 22.46
CA THR A 132 0.50 9.40 23.13
C THR A 132 -0.12 7.99 23.18
N GLY A 133 0.44 7.05 22.42
CA GLY A 133 0.01 5.65 22.35
C GLY A 133 0.83 4.72 23.27
N ASN A 134 0.77 3.43 22.98
CA ASN A 134 1.47 2.38 23.74
C ASN A 134 2.83 1.99 23.13
N GLY A 135 3.27 2.68 22.06
CA GLY A 135 4.53 2.40 21.39
C GLY A 135 5.75 2.70 22.26
N VAL A 136 6.81 1.92 22.07
CA VAL A 136 8.07 2.04 22.81
C VAL A 136 9.28 1.90 21.91
N GLY A 137 10.39 2.60 22.24
CA GLY A 137 11.68 2.39 21.62
C GLY A 137 11.89 3.04 20.25
N LEU A 138 10.96 3.86 19.74
CA LEU A 138 11.19 4.65 18.54
C LEU A 138 12.25 5.71 18.80
N THR A 139 13.30 5.73 17.98
CA THR A 139 14.27 6.82 17.95
C THR A 139 14.41 7.36 16.54
N VAL A 140 14.82 8.62 16.44
CA VAL A 140 14.92 9.31 15.15
C VAL A 140 16.30 9.92 14.92
N LYS A 141 16.62 10.11 13.66
CA LYS A 141 17.70 10.96 13.19
C LYS A 141 17.13 12.32 12.82
N LEU A 142 17.65 13.39 13.41
CA LEU A 142 17.29 14.76 13.07
C LEU A 142 18.31 15.37 12.13
N ILE A 143 17.82 16.12 11.16
CA ILE A 143 18.60 16.99 10.29
C ILE A 143 18.07 18.40 10.54
N VAL A 144 18.94 19.29 11.02
CA VAL A 144 18.59 20.67 11.35
C VAL A 144 19.47 21.65 10.56
N ASN A 145 18.95 22.84 10.31
CA ASN A 145 19.70 23.92 9.71
C ASN A 145 20.53 24.69 10.77
N SER A 146 21.28 25.69 10.34
CA SER A 146 22.14 26.53 11.21
C SER A 146 21.36 27.29 12.30
N SER A 147 20.04 27.46 12.13
CA SER A 147 19.17 28.13 13.11
C SER A 147 18.52 27.15 14.10
N GLY A 148 18.91 25.86 14.08
CA GLY A 148 18.33 24.84 14.95
C GLY A 148 16.90 24.42 14.58
N VAL A 149 16.47 24.71 13.35
CA VAL A 149 15.16 24.28 12.83
C VAL A 149 15.31 22.95 12.12
N ILE A 150 14.45 22.00 12.43
CA ILE A 150 14.44 20.67 11.81
C ILE A 150 14.02 20.79 10.34
N THR A 151 14.82 20.24 9.45
CA THR A 151 14.56 20.17 8.00
C THR A 151 14.14 18.78 7.55
N ASP A 152 14.57 17.73 8.27
CA ASP A 152 14.12 16.36 8.00
C ASP A 152 14.21 15.50 9.26
N ILE A 153 13.34 14.48 9.33
CA ILE A 153 13.28 13.45 10.36
C ILE A 153 13.29 12.09 9.66
N LYS A 154 14.20 11.21 10.09
CA LYS A 154 14.28 9.82 9.63
C LYS A 154 14.23 8.88 10.83
N ILE A 155 13.65 7.69 10.63
CA ILE A 155 13.65 6.64 11.65
C ILE A 155 15.08 6.13 11.84
N SER A 156 15.57 6.07 13.10
CA SER A 156 16.83 5.42 13.48
C SER A 156 16.59 4.03 14.04
N SER A 157 15.61 3.90 14.94
CA SER A 157 15.11 2.62 15.45
C SER A 157 13.58 2.67 15.37
N PRO A 158 12.94 1.66 14.77
CA PRO A 158 11.50 1.69 14.53
C PRO A 158 10.66 1.46 15.80
N GLY A 159 11.27 1.00 16.89
CA GLY A 159 10.55 0.63 18.10
C GLY A 159 9.57 -0.51 17.88
N ASN A 160 8.57 -0.61 18.75
CA ASN A 160 7.51 -1.60 18.65
C ASN A 160 6.22 -1.11 19.31
N ASN A 161 5.09 -1.81 19.02
CA ASN A 161 3.77 -1.55 19.62
C ASN A 161 3.19 -0.15 19.33
N TYR A 162 3.60 0.46 18.21
CA TYR A 162 2.99 1.69 17.69
C TYR A 162 1.76 1.37 16.85
N LEU A 163 0.81 2.29 16.84
CA LEU A 163 -0.33 2.28 15.92
C LEU A 163 -0.17 3.38 14.87
N SER A 164 -0.70 3.15 13.69
CA SER A 164 -0.87 4.21 12.70
C SER A 164 -1.69 5.35 13.31
N GLY A 165 -1.22 6.58 13.17
CA GLY A 165 -1.83 7.77 13.76
C GLY A 165 -1.27 8.19 15.12
N ASP A 166 -0.49 7.37 15.81
CA ASP A 166 0.17 7.75 17.05
C ASP A 166 0.94 9.07 16.87
N LEU A 167 0.69 10.00 17.77
CA LEU A 167 1.40 11.28 17.80
C LEU A 167 2.70 11.12 18.57
N ILE A 168 3.79 11.38 17.88
CA ILE A 168 5.16 11.26 18.39
C ILE A 168 5.70 12.65 18.66
N THR A 169 6.29 12.84 19.82
CA THR A 169 7.03 14.05 20.20
C THR A 169 8.51 13.73 20.28
N VAL A 170 9.33 14.52 19.61
CA VAL A 170 10.79 14.40 19.65
C VAL A 170 11.31 15.04 20.92
N THR A 171 12.16 14.33 21.68
CA THR A 171 12.78 14.87 22.88
C THR A 171 13.89 15.88 22.54
N GLY A 172 14.08 16.88 23.40
CA GLY A 172 15.05 17.95 23.21
C GLY A 172 14.46 19.21 22.58
N GLY A 173 15.30 20.17 22.22
CA GLY A 173 14.89 21.46 21.72
C GLY A 173 13.85 22.13 22.66
N ASN A 174 12.88 22.80 22.08
CA ASN A 174 11.74 23.37 22.81
C ASN A 174 10.56 22.38 23.01
N GLY A 175 10.72 21.07 22.65
CA GLY A 175 9.68 20.04 22.82
C GLY A 175 8.47 20.17 21.89
N GLN A 176 8.52 21.02 20.87
CA GLN A 176 7.37 21.29 19.99
C GLN A 176 7.37 20.46 18.71
N THR A 177 8.43 19.70 18.42
CA THR A 177 8.48 18.89 17.22
C THR A 177 7.64 17.64 17.37
N LYS A 178 6.64 17.52 16.51
CA LYS A 178 5.70 16.39 16.49
C LYS A 178 5.47 15.89 15.09
N PHE A 179 5.31 14.58 14.97
CA PHE A 179 4.88 13.91 13.74
C PHE A 179 3.95 12.74 14.08
N ARG A 180 3.27 12.20 13.07
CA ARG A 180 2.44 11.01 13.24
C ARG A 180 3.08 9.79 12.59
N VAL A 181 2.84 8.64 13.18
CA VAL A 181 3.11 7.35 12.54
C VAL A 181 2.17 7.24 11.34
N LEU A 182 2.72 7.02 10.15
CA LEU A 182 1.91 6.81 8.94
C LEU A 182 1.41 5.37 8.88
N ASN A 183 2.33 4.42 8.98
CA ASN A 183 2.01 2.99 9.05
C ASN A 183 3.06 2.23 9.85
N VAL A 184 2.72 1.01 10.22
CA VAL A 184 3.58 0.07 10.93
C VAL A 184 3.88 -1.14 10.05
N GLU A 185 4.92 -1.90 10.41
CA GLU A 185 5.21 -3.18 9.76
C GLU A 185 4.09 -4.19 10.01
N GLY A 186 3.85 -5.08 9.05
CA GLY A 186 2.87 -6.15 9.13
C GLY A 186 1.53 -5.85 8.42
N SER A 187 1.13 -4.59 8.31
CA SER A 187 -0.08 -4.21 7.58
C SER A 187 0.16 -2.91 6.84
N ASN A 188 0.71 -2.98 5.65
CA ASN A 188 1.03 -1.84 4.82
C ASN A 188 0.84 -2.16 3.34
N GLY A 189 0.81 -1.14 2.51
CA GLY A 189 0.70 -1.25 1.07
C GLY A 189 0.07 -0.02 0.47
N GLU A 190 -0.30 -0.13 -0.79
CA GLU A 190 -0.95 0.95 -1.52
C GLU A 190 -1.86 0.40 -2.62
N ILE A 191 -2.89 1.18 -2.94
CA ILE A 191 -3.72 1.04 -4.13
C ILE A 191 -3.49 2.29 -4.96
N ILE A 192 -3.12 2.14 -6.22
CA ILE A 192 -2.93 3.26 -7.16
C ILE A 192 -4.05 3.21 -8.18
N ILE A 193 -4.91 4.22 -8.19
CA ILE A 193 -5.86 4.42 -9.27
C ILE A 193 -5.14 5.23 -10.35
N ALA A 194 -4.81 4.57 -11.46
CA ALA A 194 -4.11 5.19 -12.57
C ALA A 194 -5.06 5.85 -13.57
N LYS A 195 -6.27 5.30 -13.72
CA LYS A 195 -7.31 5.82 -14.61
C LYS A 195 -8.69 5.55 -14.06
N ASN A 196 -9.55 6.56 -14.14
CA ASN A 196 -10.98 6.46 -13.91
C ASN A 196 -11.68 7.33 -14.92
N ASP A 197 -12.53 6.76 -15.77
CA ASP A 197 -13.30 7.46 -16.81
C ASP A 197 -14.80 7.55 -16.46
N GLY A 198 -15.18 7.21 -15.24
CA GLY A 198 -16.55 7.20 -14.75
C GLY A 198 -17.34 5.93 -15.11
N VAL A 199 -16.84 5.13 -16.04
CA VAL A 199 -17.43 3.85 -16.48
C VAL A 199 -16.57 2.68 -16.04
N THR A 200 -15.25 2.85 -16.14
CA THR A 200 -14.25 1.85 -15.75
C THR A 200 -13.13 2.46 -14.92
N VAL A 201 -12.48 1.61 -14.13
CA VAL A 201 -11.31 1.98 -13.34
C VAL A 201 -10.16 1.01 -13.62
N SER A 202 -8.93 1.57 -13.66
CA SER A 202 -7.69 0.79 -13.84
C SER A 202 -6.61 1.28 -12.88
N GLY A 203 -5.73 0.37 -12.46
CA GLY A 203 -4.66 0.70 -11.55
C GLY A 203 -3.89 -0.51 -11.07
N THR A 204 -3.11 -0.30 -10.02
CA THR A 204 -2.25 -1.33 -9.43
C THR A 204 -2.42 -1.38 -7.92
N PHE A 205 -1.98 -2.47 -7.31
CA PHE A 205 -1.96 -2.61 -5.86
C PHE A 205 -0.84 -3.52 -5.38
N LYS A 206 -0.42 -3.31 -4.18
CA LYS A 206 0.45 -4.21 -3.40
C LYS A 206 0.17 -4.01 -1.93
N PHE A 207 0.19 -5.07 -1.14
CA PHE A 207 -0.02 -4.97 0.29
C PHE A 207 0.46 -6.19 1.07
N ASN A 208 0.70 -5.98 2.35
CA ASN A 208 0.75 -7.02 3.36
C ASN A 208 -0.53 -6.95 4.20
N ALA A 209 -1.08 -8.09 4.52
CA ALA A 209 -2.27 -8.20 5.36
C ALA A 209 -2.06 -9.25 6.45
N VAL A 210 -2.60 -9.01 7.63
CA VAL A 210 -2.54 -9.96 8.75
C VAL A 210 -3.79 -10.82 8.76
N LYS A 211 -3.63 -12.05 9.26
CA LYS A 211 -4.74 -12.97 9.45
C LYS A 211 -5.74 -12.39 10.44
N SER A 212 -7.00 -12.27 10.04
CA SER A 212 -8.07 -11.66 10.86
C SER A 212 -8.69 -12.61 11.88
N GLN A 213 -8.30 -13.89 11.88
CA GLN A 213 -8.85 -14.91 12.76
C GLN A 213 -7.79 -15.90 13.23
N ILE A 214 -7.98 -16.49 14.40
CA ILE A 214 -7.13 -17.57 14.90
C ILE A 214 -7.43 -18.82 14.09
N SER A 215 -6.46 -19.27 13.29
CA SER A 215 -6.55 -20.50 12.51
C SER A 215 -5.17 -21.17 12.48
N PRO A 216 -5.07 -22.50 12.64
CA PRO A 216 -3.82 -23.23 12.48
C PRO A 216 -3.37 -23.32 11.01
N PHE A 217 -4.25 -22.94 10.07
CA PHE A 217 -3.98 -22.97 8.63
C PHE A 217 -3.56 -21.59 8.12
N GLY A 218 -2.73 -21.58 7.07
CA GLY A 218 -2.22 -20.38 6.44
C GLY A 218 -1.18 -19.65 7.30
N ASN A 219 -0.41 -18.78 6.68
CA ASN A 219 0.56 -17.92 7.34
C ASN A 219 -0.15 -16.82 8.13
N ASP A 220 0.51 -16.24 9.13
CA ASP A 220 -0.03 -15.10 9.87
C ASP A 220 -0.02 -13.81 9.05
N LEU A 221 0.89 -13.71 8.09
CA LEU A 221 1.02 -12.62 7.16
C LEU A 221 0.81 -13.11 5.72
N LEU A 222 0.07 -12.35 4.94
CA LEU A 222 -0.18 -12.53 3.53
C LEU A 222 0.45 -11.37 2.75
N ASN A 223 1.21 -11.66 1.69
CA ASN A 223 1.79 -10.65 0.82
C ASN A 223 1.16 -10.70 -0.57
N PHE A 224 0.64 -9.54 -1.03
CA PHE A 224 0.23 -9.34 -2.41
C PHE A 224 1.20 -8.40 -3.13
N GLN A 225 1.71 -8.84 -4.28
CA GLN A 225 2.60 -8.06 -5.14
C GLN A 225 2.15 -8.09 -6.60
N TYR A 226 2.63 -7.12 -7.38
CA TYR A 226 2.34 -7.00 -8.81
C TYR A 226 0.86 -7.08 -9.12
N GLY A 227 0.05 -6.52 -8.22
CA GLY A 227 -1.40 -6.48 -8.38
C GLY A 227 -1.78 -5.47 -9.44
N GLU A 228 -2.73 -5.85 -10.30
CA GLU A 228 -3.28 -5.02 -11.36
C GLU A 228 -4.79 -5.20 -11.46
N PHE A 229 -5.50 -4.11 -11.66
CA PHE A 229 -6.89 -4.08 -12.08
C PHE A 229 -7.01 -3.22 -13.34
N TYR A 230 -7.63 -3.78 -14.37
CA TYR A 230 -7.70 -3.15 -15.67
C TYR A 230 -9.12 -3.11 -16.19
N LYS A 231 -9.61 -1.90 -16.48
CA LYS A 231 -10.96 -1.63 -17.02
C LYS A 231 -12.08 -2.33 -16.25
N ILE A 232 -11.99 -2.31 -14.92
CA ILE A 232 -13.05 -2.86 -14.08
C ILE A 232 -14.29 -1.96 -14.18
N PRO A 233 -15.46 -2.50 -14.56
CA PRO A 233 -16.68 -1.71 -14.69
C PRO A 233 -17.15 -1.20 -13.33
N ILE A 234 -17.58 0.06 -13.30
CA ILE A 234 -18.06 0.76 -12.12
C ILE A 234 -19.58 0.70 -12.07
N PHE A 235 -20.11 0.29 -10.93
CA PHE A 235 -21.53 0.25 -10.60
C PHE A 235 -21.81 1.14 -9.39
N PRO A 236 -23.01 1.69 -9.24
CA PRO A 236 -23.41 2.27 -7.97
C PRO A 236 -23.39 1.17 -6.88
N GLU A 237 -23.02 1.56 -5.67
CA GLU A 237 -23.07 0.65 -4.52
C GLU A 237 -24.55 0.33 -4.21
N PRO A 238 -24.91 -0.96 -4.03
CA PRO A 238 -26.29 -1.39 -3.77
C PRO A 238 -26.81 -0.93 -2.41
#